data_544771df51b4ba2e602f0e2ce5829864
#
_entry.id   544771df51b4ba2e602f0e2ce5829864
#
_cell.length_a   1.000
_cell.length_b   1.000
_cell.length_c   1.000
_cell.angle_alpha   90.00
_cell.angle_beta   90.00
_cell.angle_gamma   90.00
#
_symmetry.space_group_name_H-M   'P 1'
#
loop_
_entity.id
_entity.type
_entity.pdbx_description
1 polymer ?
#
loop_
_entity_poly.entity_id
_entity_poly.type
_entity_poly.pdbx_seq_one_letter_code
_entity_poly.pdbx_strand_id
1 'polypeptide(L)'
;MRPGVLTLASASVLLLLGAVPARAVEPPAPSSLADTGGGSQLLLAQAPRTNSTAGTLSWWERRGGVWVKVGSAAARFGAKGLVEGGARKQGSSTTPTGLYDLPYAFGIKAAPGGTKAKYRRVGGSSWWCEDTRSRVYNRWSEPLASDCRASESERLISYATQYAYGFVVGFNYAKPVKGRGAGIFLHVNGRGATAGCVSVPGDAMRRIPRWADPLREPHIAIGTVGGATAITRY
;
A
#
# COMPACT_ATOMS: atom_id res chain seq x y z
N MET A 1 20.96 86.19 -3.67
CA MET A 1 20.86 85.13 -2.67
C MET A 1 19.74 84.16 -3.08
N ARG A 2 20.08 82.97 -3.47
CA ARG A 2 19.09 81.94 -3.83
C ARG A 2 19.12 80.87 -2.74
N PRO A 3 18.01 80.39 -2.19
CA PRO A 3 18.01 79.32 -1.20
C PRO A 3 18.11 77.92 -1.91
N GLY A 4 19.02 77.08 -1.42
CA GLY A 4 19.22 75.75 -1.90
C GLY A 4 18.13 74.82 -1.31
N VAL A 5 17.56 73.98 -2.19
CA VAL A 5 16.61 72.94 -1.83
C VAL A 5 17.38 71.66 -1.50
N LEU A 6 17.29 71.19 -0.24
CA LEU A 6 17.77 69.88 0.15
C LEU A 6 16.72 68.81 -0.22
N THR A 7 17.07 67.92 -1.11
CA THR A 7 16.30 66.71 -1.40
C THR A 7 16.72 65.61 -0.47
N LEU A 8 15.81 65.14 0.44
CA LEU A 8 15.96 63.93 1.22
C LEU A 8 15.62 62.71 0.34
N ALA A 9 16.59 61.85 0.12
CA ALA A 9 16.39 60.56 -0.51
C ALA A 9 15.97 59.55 0.57
N SER A 10 14.71 59.07 0.50
CA SER A 10 14.21 57.97 1.34
C SER A 10 14.63 56.63 0.75
N ALA A 11 15.50 55.92 1.43
CA ALA A 11 15.86 54.52 1.08
C ALA A 11 14.81 53.55 1.64
N SER A 12 14.00 52.96 0.77
CA SER A 12 13.07 51.90 1.12
C SER A 12 13.81 50.57 1.18
N VAL A 13 13.97 50.02 2.39
CA VAL A 13 14.52 48.66 2.60
C VAL A 13 13.39 47.64 2.35
N LEU A 14 13.48 46.92 1.24
CA LEU A 14 12.59 45.80 0.92
C LEU A 14 13.04 44.56 1.74
N LEU A 15 12.34 44.23 2.83
CA LEU A 15 12.52 42.95 3.51
C LEU A 15 11.95 41.82 2.64
N LEU A 16 12.82 41.04 2.02
CA LEU A 16 12.47 39.78 1.36
C LEU A 16 12.22 38.74 2.48
N LEU A 17 10.96 38.54 2.84
CA LEU A 17 10.52 37.39 3.64
C LEU A 17 10.66 36.14 2.79
N GLY A 18 11.78 35.44 2.91
CA GLY A 18 12.00 34.14 2.30
C GLY A 18 10.98 33.15 2.85
N ALA A 19 10.07 32.65 1.99
CA ALA A 19 9.19 31.56 2.34
C ALA A 19 10.03 30.31 2.64
N VAL A 20 10.09 29.91 3.91
CA VAL A 20 10.68 28.64 4.33
C VAL A 20 9.81 27.53 3.72
N PRO A 21 10.35 26.64 2.86
CA PRO A 21 9.56 25.56 2.29
C PRO A 21 9.02 24.70 3.45
N ALA A 22 7.70 24.48 3.48
CA ALA A 22 7.07 23.59 4.44
C ALA A 22 7.72 22.22 4.32
N ARG A 23 8.46 21.81 5.34
CA ARG A 23 9.11 20.49 5.41
C ARG A 23 7.99 19.46 5.38
N ALA A 24 7.95 18.64 4.32
CA ALA A 24 7.01 17.52 4.25
C ALA A 24 7.19 16.67 5.51
N VAL A 25 6.12 16.49 6.28
CA VAL A 25 6.14 15.63 7.48
C VAL A 25 6.49 14.23 7.00
N GLU A 26 7.66 13.76 7.34
CA GLU A 26 8.08 12.40 7.00
C GLU A 26 7.16 11.42 7.74
N PRO A 27 6.60 10.40 7.06
CA PRO A 27 5.75 9.41 7.71
C PRO A 27 6.49 8.78 8.90
N PRO A 28 5.80 8.52 10.02
CA PRO A 28 6.43 7.94 11.20
C PRO A 28 7.13 6.62 10.85
N ALA A 29 8.28 6.39 11.49
CA ALA A 29 9.02 5.15 11.37
C ALA A 29 8.24 3.97 12.00
N PRO A 30 8.52 2.70 11.62
CA PRO A 30 7.89 1.53 12.23
C PRO A 30 7.98 1.48 13.76
N SER A 31 8.99 2.11 14.36
CA SER A 31 9.16 2.21 15.82
C SER A 31 8.02 2.93 16.53
N SER A 32 7.23 3.73 15.83
CA SER A 32 6.04 4.41 16.38
C SER A 32 4.77 3.57 16.31
N LEU A 33 4.81 2.38 15.68
CA LEU A 33 3.67 1.49 15.58
C LEU A 33 3.51 0.64 16.84
N ALA A 34 2.27 0.36 17.22
CA ALA A 34 1.96 -0.52 18.35
C ALA A 34 2.37 -1.98 18.07
N ASP A 35 2.31 -2.42 16.82
CA ASP A 35 2.73 -3.75 16.37
C ASP A 35 3.36 -3.66 14.96
N THR A 36 4.42 -4.43 14.73
CA THR A 36 5.12 -4.54 13.44
C THR A 36 5.14 -5.97 12.90
N GLY A 37 4.42 -6.90 13.54
CA GLY A 37 4.34 -8.30 13.14
C GLY A 37 5.39 -9.23 13.74
N GLY A 38 6.37 -8.71 14.48
CA GLY A 38 7.48 -9.49 15.06
C GLY A 38 8.64 -9.73 14.09
N GLY A 39 8.42 -9.70 12.77
CA GLY A 39 9.45 -9.88 11.75
C GLY A 39 10.46 -8.72 11.68
N SER A 40 11.46 -8.88 10.82
CA SER A 40 12.50 -7.88 10.61
C SER A 40 12.39 -7.12 9.28
N GLN A 41 11.26 -7.28 8.58
CA GLN A 41 10.90 -6.53 7.38
C GLN A 41 9.46 -6.04 7.45
N LEU A 42 9.24 -4.75 7.14
CA LEU A 42 7.92 -4.14 7.17
C LEU A 42 7.69 -3.24 5.96
N LEU A 43 6.58 -3.45 5.28
CA LEU A 43 5.98 -2.47 4.38
C LEU A 43 5.05 -1.56 5.20
N LEU A 44 5.17 -0.26 5.05
CA LEU A 44 4.34 0.72 5.73
C LEU A 44 3.60 1.56 4.69
N ALA A 45 2.31 1.27 4.50
CA ALA A 45 1.41 1.96 3.58
C ALA A 45 0.58 3.00 4.35
N GLN A 46 0.84 4.27 4.12
CA GLN A 46 0.25 5.37 4.90
C GLN A 46 -0.44 6.39 4.01
N ALA A 47 -1.69 6.67 4.33
CA ALA A 47 -2.45 7.77 3.77
C ALA A 47 -2.46 8.96 4.75
N PRO A 48 -2.56 10.23 4.27
CA PRO A 48 -2.68 11.39 5.16
C PRO A 48 -3.89 11.32 6.08
N ARG A 49 -5.04 10.87 5.56
CA ARG A 49 -6.33 10.76 6.26
C ARG A 49 -7.10 9.54 5.78
N THR A 50 -8.13 9.15 6.51
CA THR A 50 -8.99 8.00 6.16
C THR A 50 -9.73 8.15 4.84
N ASN A 51 -10.04 9.36 4.40
CA ASN A 51 -10.68 9.62 3.11
C ASN A 51 -9.68 9.84 1.95
N SER A 52 -8.38 9.69 2.19
CA SER A 52 -7.35 9.87 1.16
C SER A 52 -7.26 8.65 0.25
N THR A 53 -7.14 8.90 -1.05
CA THR A 53 -6.93 7.87 -2.08
C THR A 53 -5.47 7.74 -2.52
N ALA A 54 -4.59 8.57 -1.96
CA ALA A 54 -3.16 8.59 -2.23
C ALA A 54 -2.36 8.77 -0.93
N GLY A 55 -1.11 8.33 -0.96
CA GLY A 55 -0.17 8.43 0.14
C GLY A 55 1.17 7.83 -0.23
N THR A 56 1.81 7.13 0.70
CA THR A 56 3.15 6.57 0.54
C THR A 56 3.19 5.12 0.98
N LEU A 57 3.90 4.29 0.24
CA LEU A 57 4.40 2.99 0.69
C LEU A 57 5.89 3.13 0.94
N SER A 58 6.36 2.79 2.13
CA SER A 58 7.78 2.66 2.46
C SER A 58 8.10 1.23 2.90
N TRP A 59 9.35 0.78 2.68
CA TRP A 59 9.80 -0.53 3.14
C TRP A 59 11.02 -0.39 4.01
N TRP A 60 11.05 -1.16 5.09
CA TRP A 60 11.94 -1.03 6.21
C TRP A 60 12.55 -2.36 6.61
N GLU A 61 13.77 -2.32 7.09
CA GLU A 61 14.48 -3.46 7.67
C GLU A 61 14.89 -3.18 9.09
N ARG A 62 14.71 -4.15 9.96
CA ARG A 62 15.27 -4.13 11.32
C ARG A 62 16.69 -4.63 11.28
N ARG A 63 17.65 -3.77 11.62
CA ARG A 63 19.09 -4.05 11.66
C ARG A 63 19.62 -3.64 13.03
N GLY A 64 20.22 -4.59 13.78
CA GLY A 64 20.70 -4.32 15.15
C GLY A 64 19.62 -3.75 16.07
N GLY A 65 18.35 -4.18 15.93
CA GLY A 65 17.23 -3.68 16.72
C GLY A 65 16.59 -2.37 16.21
N VAL A 66 17.21 -1.67 15.27
CA VAL A 66 16.75 -0.38 14.74
C VAL A 66 16.10 -0.55 13.38
N TRP A 67 14.99 0.15 13.12
CA TRP A 67 14.35 0.20 11.81
C TRP A 67 15.09 1.17 10.88
N VAL A 68 15.54 0.65 9.75
CA VAL A 68 16.21 1.40 8.68
C VAL A 68 15.32 1.40 7.44
N LYS A 69 15.04 2.59 6.91
CA LYS A 69 14.26 2.75 5.67
C LYS A 69 15.11 2.32 4.47
N VAL A 70 14.60 1.37 3.70
CA VAL A 70 15.27 0.84 2.50
C VAL A 70 14.78 1.55 1.24
N GLY A 71 13.52 1.99 1.24
CA GLY A 71 12.96 2.72 0.12
C GLY A 71 11.54 3.19 0.35
N SER A 72 11.02 3.95 -0.60
CA SER A 72 9.63 4.41 -0.61
C SER A 72 9.15 4.69 -2.03
N ALA A 73 7.83 4.72 -2.20
CA ALA A 73 7.15 5.08 -3.43
C ALA A 73 5.79 5.73 -3.13
N ALA A 74 5.29 6.53 -4.05
CA ALA A 74 3.90 6.99 -3.98
C ALA A 74 2.96 5.78 -4.03
N ALA A 75 1.92 5.79 -3.20
CA ALA A 75 0.93 4.74 -3.13
C ALA A 75 -0.47 5.27 -3.42
N ARG A 76 -1.35 4.38 -3.93
CA ARG A 76 -2.77 4.66 -4.08
C ARG A 76 -3.57 3.65 -3.28
N PHE A 77 -4.71 4.09 -2.79
CA PHE A 77 -5.64 3.35 -1.96
C PHE A 77 -7.02 3.25 -2.60
N GLY A 78 -7.96 2.69 -1.87
CA GLY A 78 -9.34 2.56 -2.29
C GLY A 78 -9.99 3.89 -2.68
N ALA A 79 -10.88 3.87 -3.67
CA ALA A 79 -11.57 5.06 -4.18
C ALA A 79 -12.40 5.79 -3.09
N LYS A 80 -12.77 5.08 -2.03
CA LYS A 80 -13.43 5.65 -0.83
C LYS A 80 -12.50 5.70 0.38
N GLY A 81 -11.16 5.75 0.16
CA GLY A 81 -10.16 5.87 1.20
C GLY A 81 -9.93 4.58 1.98
N LEU A 82 -9.73 4.71 3.30
CA LEU A 82 -9.38 3.62 4.20
C LEU A 82 -10.51 3.41 5.23
N VAL A 83 -10.62 2.17 5.71
CA VAL A 83 -11.52 1.79 6.80
C VAL A 83 -10.82 0.76 7.68
N GLU A 84 -11.17 0.70 8.95
CA GLU A 84 -10.69 -0.32 9.88
C GLU A 84 -11.03 -1.73 9.33
N GLY A 85 -10.03 -2.66 9.34
CA GLY A 85 -10.13 -3.93 8.66
C GLY A 85 -11.30 -4.81 9.12
N GLY A 86 -11.61 -4.85 10.42
CA GLY A 86 -12.75 -5.58 10.96
C GLY A 86 -14.10 -5.02 10.53
N ALA A 87 -14.18 -3.72 10.29
CA ALA A 87 -15.39 -3.02 9.85
C ALA A 87 -15.59 -3.00 8.32
N ARG A 88 -14.55 -3.38 7.54
CA ARG A 88 -14.64 -3.37 6.07
C ARG A 88 -15.70 -4.32 5.55
N LYS A 89 -16.36 -3.89 4.48
CA LYS A 89 -17.35 -4.70 3.74
C LYS A 89 -16.94 -4.88 2.28
N GLN A 90 -17.30 -6.01 1.71
CA GLN A 90 -17.07 -6.29 0.28
C GLN A 90 -17.76 -5.22 -0.59
N GLY A 91 -17.15 -4.82 -1.69
CA GLY A 91 -17.66 -3.80 -2.59
C GLY A 91 -17.60 -2.36 -2.06
N SER A 92 -17.04 -2.12 -0.84
CA SER A 92 -16.98 -0.78 -0.24
C SER A 92 -16.01 0.17 -0.94
N SER A 93 -15.10 -0.33 -1.79
CA SER A 93 -14.01 0.42 -2.42
C SER A 93 -13.08 1.13 -1.42
N THR A 94 -12.94 0.57 -0.20
CA THR A 94 -12.04 1.08 0.85
C THR A 94 -10.86 0.13 1.04
N THR A 95 -9.69 0.67 1.36
CA THR A 95 -8.52 -0.11 1.76
C THR A 95 -8.60 -0.44 3.25
N PRO A 96 -8.45 -1.71 3.67
CA PRO A 96 -8.51 -2.08 5.08
C PRO A 96 -7.25 -1.61 5.81
N THR A 97 -7.40 -0.86 6.90
CA THR A 97 -6.28 -0.59 7.83
C THR A 97 -6.04 -1.79 8.72
N GLY A 98 -4.79 -2.00 9.10
CA GLY A 98 -4.37 -3.11 9.95
C GLY A 98 -2.95 -3.57 9.64
N LEU A 99 -2.52 -4.61 10.34
CA LEU A 99 -1.26 -5.31 10.13
C LEU A 99 -1.56 -6.69 9.53
N TYR A 100 -0.90 -6.99 8.41
CA TYR A 100 -1.18 -8.18 7.63
C TYR A 100 0.10 -8.90 7.20
N ASP A 101 0.02 -10.22 7.12
CA ASP A 101 1.04 -11.05 6.49
C ASP A 101 1.10 -10.80 4.98
N LEU A 102 2.20 -11.21 4.36
CA LEU A 102 2.40 -11.24 2.91
C LEU A 102 2.57 -12.70 2.45
N PRO A 103 1.49 -13.46 2.25
CA PRO A 103 1.55 -14.89 2.00
C PRO A 103 2.44 -15.30 0.83
N TYR A 104 2.33 -14.59 -0.29
CA TYR A 104 3.16 -14.78 -1.49
C TYR A 104 3.01 -13.62 -2.48
N ALA A 105 4.02 -13.49 -3.33
CA ALA A 105 3.98 -12.64 -4.51
C ALA A 105 3.36 -13.38 -5.68
N PHE A 106 2.83 -12.64 -6.65
CA PHE A 106 2.30 -13.20 -7.88
C PHE A 106 2.50 -12.23 -9.06
N GLY A 107 2.26 -12.71 -10.27
CA GLY A 107 2.22 -11.82 -11.42
C GLY A 107 2.02 -12.51 -12.75
N ILE A 108 1.52 -11.72 -13.71
CA ILE A 108 1.41 -12.12 -15.13
C ILE A 108 2.80 -12.20 -15.78
N LYS A 109 3.72 -11.32 -15.34
CA LYS A 109 5.13 -11.37 -15.76
C LYS A 109 5.91 -12.38 -14.92
N ALA A 110 7.01 -12.87 -15.45
CA ALA A 110 7.95 -13.70 -14.69
C ALA A 110 8.44 -12.95 -13.43
N ALA A 111 8.76 -13.70 -12.38
CA ALA A 111 9.33 -13.12 -11.17
C ALA A 111 10.54 -12.23 -11.53
N PRO A 112 10.66 -11.02 -10.97
CA PRO A 112 11.87 -10.22 -11.15
C PRO A 112 13.10 -10.98 -10.72
N GLY A 113 14.19 -10.92 -11.51
CA GLY A 113 15.45 -11.60 -11.17
C GLY A 113 15.90 -11.24 -9.76
N GLY A 114 16.30 -12.24 -8.93
CA GLY A 114 16.67 -12.07 -7.54
C GLY A 114 15.45 -11.97 -6.58
N THR A 115 14.25 -12.34 -7.00
CA THR A 115 13.07 -12.47 -6.13
C THR A 115 13.34 -13.50 -5.04
N LYS A 116 13.15 -13.11 -3.78
CA LYS A 116 13.24 -13.97 -2.60
C LYS A 116 11.86 -14.48 -2.15
N ALA A 117 10.83 -13.65 -2.33
CA ALA A 117 9.48 -14.01 -1.99
C ALA A 117 8.99 -15.24 -2.77
N LYS A 118 8.18 -16.08 -2.12
CA LYS A 118 7.45 -17.13 -2.83
C LYS A 118 6.61 -16.48 -3.94
N TYR A 119 6.75 -16.95 -5.19
CA TYR A 119 6.12 -16.33 -6.34
C TYR A 119 5.21 -17.30 -7.10
N ARG A 120 3.98 -16.88 -7.38
CA ARG A 120 3.01 -17.64 -8.17
C ARG A 120 2.76 -16.94 -9.51
N ARG A 121 2.97 -17.65 -10.62
CA ARG A 121 2.69 -17.15 -11.96
C ARG A 121 1.20 -17.15 -12.23
N VAL A 122 0.67 -16.04 -12.79
CA VAL A 122 -0.69 -15.94 -13.29
C VAL A 122 -0.76 -16.57 -14.68
N GLY A 123 -1.66 -17.54 -14.84
CA GLY A 123 -2.00 -18.18 -16.11
C GLY A 123 -3.41 -17.81 -16.59
N GLY A 124 -3.83 -18.39 -17.74
CA GLY A 124 -5.14 -18.12 -18.34
C GLY A 124 -6.33 -18.59 -17.50
N SER A 125 -6.12 -19.58 -16.63
CA SER A 125 -7.11 -20.19 -15.74
C SER A 125 -7.01 -19.71 -14.28
N SER A 126 -6.16 -18.71 -13.99
CA SER A 126 -5.96 -18.18 -12.64
C SER A 126 -7.06 -17.19 -12.27
N TRP A 127 -7.70 -17.43 -11.15
CA TRP A 127 -8.78 -16.62 -10.59
C TRP A 127 -8.54 -16.31 -9.12
N TRP A 128 -9.12 -15.23 -8.64
CA TRP A 128 -9.34 -14.98 -7.23
C TRP A 128 -10.83 -15.05 -6.94
N CYS A 129 -11.25 -16.03 -6.15
CA CYS A 129 -12.67 -16.22 -5.84
C CYS A 129 -13.12 -15.21 -4.78
N GLU A 130 -14.12 -14.39 -5.12
CA GLU A 130 -14.73 -13.41 -4.22
C GLU A 130 -16.21 -13.70 -3.94
N ASP A 131 -16.71 -14.84 -4.44
CA ASP A 131 -18.09 -15.27 -4.18
C ASP A 131 -18.27 -15.68 -2.72
N THR A 132 -19.07 -14.89 -1.99
CA THR A 132 -19.34 -15.12 -0.57
C THR A 132 -20.06 -16.46 -0.30
N ARG A 133 -20.60 -17.11 -1.31
CA ARG A 133 -21.25 -18.44 -1.20
C ARG A 133 -20.26 -19.58 -1.36
N SER A 134 -19.11 -19.33 -2.01
CA SER A 134 -18.11 -20.36 -2.27
C SER A 134 -17.34 -20.77 -1.01
N ARG A 135 -16.93 -22.04 -0.97
CA ARG A 135 -16.01 -22.58 0.05
C ARG A 135 -14.59 -22.05 -0.11
N VAL A 136 -14.22 -21.63 -1.33
CA VAL A 136 -12.91 -21.04 -1.63
C VAL A 136 -12.94 -19.50 -1.67
N TYR A 137 -13.88 -18.88 -0.96
CA TYR A 137 -13.95 -17.44 -0.81
C TYR A 137 -12.62 -16.85 -0.33
N ASN A 138 -12.20 -15.76 -0.98
CA ASN A 138 -10.93 -15.06 -0.74
C ASN A 138 -9.69 -15.97 -0.92
N ARG A 139 -9.71 -16.78 -1.98
CA ARG A 139 -8.61 -17.70 -2.35
C ARG A 139 -8.32 -17.64 -3.84
N TRP A 140 -7.07 -17.95 -4.14
CA TRP A 140 -6.67 -18.30 -5.49
C TRP A 140 -7.33 -19.61 -5.92
N SER A 141 -7.92 -19.63 -7.10
CA SER A 141 -8.57 -20.79 -7.69
C SER A 141 -8.06 -21.01 -9.11
N GLU A 142 -7.62 -22.22 -9.45
CA GLU A 142 -7.03 -22.53 -10.76
C GLU A 142 -7.26 -24.01 -11.10
N PRO A 143 -8.23 -24.31 -11.99
CA PRO A 143 -9.25 -23.38 -12.55
C PRO A 143 -10.20 -22.84 -11.50
N LEU A 144 -11.14 -21.96 -11.91
CA LEU A 144 -12.18 -21.45 -11.01
C LEU A 144 -12.98 -22.63 -10.45
N ALA A 145 -13.12 -22.67 -9.12
CA ALA A 145 -13.87 -23.73 -8.45
C ALA A 145 -15.35 -23.72 -8.89
N SER A 146 -15.95 -24.90 -9.00
CA SER A 146 -17.33 -25.07 -9.51
C SER A 146 -18.40 -24.36 -8.67
N ASP A 147 -18.12 -24.13 -7.38
CA ASP A 147 -19.00 -23.41 -6.45
C ASP A 147 -18.72 -21.88 -6.38
N CYS A 148 -17.79 -21.38 -7.20
CA CYS A 148 -17.40 -19.98 -7.25
C CYS A 148 -17.84 -19.35 -8.58
N ARG A 149 -18.71 -18.35 -8.52
CA ARG A 149 -19.21 -17.67 -9.71
C ARG A 149 -18.16 -16.75 -10.31
N ALA A 150 -17.96 -16.83 -11.63
CA ALA A 150 -17.04 -15.97 -12.36
C ALA A 150 -17.42 -14.48 -12.27
N SER A 151 -18.73 -14.17 -12.24
CA SER A 151 -19.24 -12.79 -12.10
C SER A 151 -18.93 -12.15 -10.74
N GLU A 152 -18.61 -12.96 -9.74
CA GLU A 152 -18.25 -12.54 -8.38
C GLU A 152 -16.76 -12.75 -8.10
N SER A 153 -15.93 -12.80 -9.14
CA SER A 153 -14.53 -13.18 -8.99
C SER A 153 -13.64 -12.45 -9.98
N GLU A 154 -12.37 -12.30 -9.64
CA GLU A 154 -11.39 -11.70 -10.52
C GLU A 154 -10.67 -12.76 -11.37
N ARG A 155 -10.81 -12.68 -12.68
CA ARG A 155 -9.91 -13.39 -13.59
C ARG A 155 -8.59 -12.63 -13.65
N LEU A 156 -7.56 -13.14 -12.98
CA LEU A 156 -6.34 -12.38 -12.72
C LEU A 156 -5.58 -11.96 -13.99
N ILE A 157 -5.62 -12.78 -15.05
CA ILE A 157 -4.95 -12.46 -16.31
C ILE A 157 -5.55 -11.23 -17.02
N SER A 158 -6.78 -10.82 -16.67
CA SER A 158 -7.46 -9.67 -17.28
C SER A 158 -6.88 -8.32 -16.84
N TYR A 159 -6.06 -8.30 -15.80
CA TYR A 159 -5.47 -7.09 -15.22
C TYR A 159 -3.97 -6.97 -15.59
N ALA A 160 -3.67 -6.97 -16.90
CA ALA A 160 -2.30 -7.09 -17.40
C ALA A 160 -1.30 -6.06 -16.85
N THR A 161 -1.74 -4.82 -16.61
CA THR A 161 -0.91 -3.76 -16.02
C THR A 161 -0.83 -3.92 -14.50
N GLN A 162 -1.97 -4.00 -13.83
CA GLN A 162 -2.05 -4.01 -12.37
C GLN A 162 -1.41 -5.26 -11.80
N TYR A 163 -1.67 -6.41 -12.37
CA TYR A 163 -1.14 -7.70 -11.93
C TYR A 163 0.08 -8.16 -12.73
N ALA A 164 0.77 -7.20 -13.40
CA ALA A 164 2.11 -7.49 -13.92
C ALA A 164 3.01 -8.07 -12.80
N TYR A 165 2.90 -7.48 -11.60
CA TYR A 165 3.51 -7.93 -10.35
C TYR A 165 2.59 -7.58 -9.17
N GLY A 166 2.49 -8.44 -8.18
CA GLY A 166 1.68 -8.20 -6.99
C GLY A 166 2.11 -9.04 -5.79
N PHE A 167 1.55 -8.70 -4.63
CA PHE A 167 1.56 -9.49 -3.40
C PHE A 167 0.13 -9.68 -2.91
N VAL A 168 -0.17 -10.85 -2.42
CA VAL A 168 -1.37 -11.05 -1.61
C VAL A 168 -1.14 -10.40 -0.25
N VAL A 169 -2.08 -9.54 0.15
CA VAL A 169 -2.16 -9.01 1.51
C VAL A 169 -3.03 -9.95 2.33
N GLY A 170 -2.57 -10.35 3.51
CA GLY A 170 -3.22 -11.34 4.37
C GLY A 170 -4.56 -10.90 4.98
N PHE A 171 -5.13 -9.77 4.51
CA PHE A 171 -6.43 -9.30 4.94
C PHE A 171 -7.52 -10.35 4.69
N ASN A 172 -8.26 -10.70 5.74
CA ASN A 172 -9.35 -11.67 5.66
C ASN A 172 -8.94 -13.00 4.98
N TYR A 173 -7.67 -13.37 5.08
CA TYR A 173 -7.09 -14.48 4.32
C TYR A 173 -7.00 -15.76 5.12
N ALA A 174 -6.41 -15.79 6.31
CA ALA A 174 -6.21 -17.03 7.07
C ALA A 174 -7.53 -17.74 7.43
N LYS A 175 -8.49 -16.97 7.97
CA LYS A 175 -9.85 -17.43 8.31
C LYS A 175 -10.87 -16.46 7.72
N PRO A 176 -11.28 -16.62 6.43
CA PRO A 176 -12.13 -15.65 5.76
C PRO A 176 -13.50 -15.51 6.42
N VAL A 177 -13.87 -14.28 6.72
CA VAL A 177 -15.23 -13.90 7.11
C VAL A 177 -15.95 -13.43 5.85
N LYS A 178 -16.97 -14.16 5.42
CA LYS A 178 -17.74 -13.86 4.22
C LYS A 178 -18.41 -12.48 4.30
N GLY A 179 -18.28 -11.70 3.22
CA GLY A 179 -18.81 -10.34 3.16
C GLY A 179 -17.92 -9.25 3.75
N ARG A 180 -16.82 -9.58 4.47
CA ARG A 180 -15.82 -8.60 4.94
C ARG A 180 -15.01 -8.02 3.77
N GLY A 181 -14.84 -8.78 2.72
CA GLY A 181 -14.11 -8.44 1.50
C GLY A 181 -13.02 -9.44 1.17
N ALA A 182 -12.68 -9.49 -0.11
CA ALA A 182 -11.70 -10.40 -0.70
C ALA A 182 -10.77 -9.62 -1.61
N GLY A 183 -9.72 -10.26 -2.13
CA GLY A 183 -8.87 -9.72 -3.19
C GLY A 183 -8.11 -8.46 -2.80
N ILE A 184 -7.61 -8.34 -1.59
CA ILE A 184 -6.73 -7.21 -1.22
C ILE A 184 -5.29 -7.55 -1.55
N PHE A 185 -4.74 -6.78 -2.49
CA PHE A 185 -3.39 -6.95 -3.00
C PHE A 185 -2.55 -5.67 -2.87
N LEU A 186 -1.24 -5.84 -2.87
CA LEU A 186 -0.30 -4.80 -3.23
C LEU A 186 0.12 -5.05 -4.68
N HIS A 187 -0.09 -4.09 -5.60
CA HIS A 187 0.11 -4.30 -7.03
C HIS A 187 0.59 -3.05 -7.78
N VAL A 188 0.85 -3.18 -9.08
CA VAL A 188 1.24 -2.05 -9.94
C VAL A 188 0.08 -1.08 -10.14
N ASN A 189 0.36 0.23 -10.15
CA ASN A 189 -0.63 1.27 -10.41
C ASN A 189 -1.43 1.03 -11.69
N GLY A 190 -2.75 1.18 -11.59
CA GLY A 190 -3.66 1.37 -12.70
C GLY A 190 -3.87 2.87 -13.01
N ARG A 191 -5.04 3.23 -13.58
CA ARG A 191 -5.34 4.62 -13.98
C ARG A 191 -5.66 5.55 -12.81
N GLY A 192 -6.18 5.03 -11.69
CA GLY A 192 -6.67 5.84 -10.57
C GLY A 192 -6.56 5.15 -9.23
N ALA A 193 -7.44 5.53 -8.31
CA ALA A 193 -7.63 4.85 -7.03
C ALA A 193 -8.08 3.39 -7.25
N THR A 194 -7.91 2.54 -6.24
CA THR A 194 -8.20 1.11 -6.34
C THR A 194 -9.62 0.77 -5.85
N ALA A 195 -10.04 -0.48 -6.03
CA ALA A 195 -11.27 -1.01 -5.41
C ALA A 195 -11.06 -1.42 -3.93
N GLY A 196 -9.86 -1.19 -3.38
CA GLY A 196 -9.50 -1.51 -2.00
C GLY A 196 -8.06 -1.97 -1.81
N CYS A 197 -7.36 -2.31 -2.87
CA CYS A 197 -5.94 -2.66 -2.86
C CYS A 197 -5.04 -1.47 -2.50
N VAL A 198 -3.77 -1.76 -2.25
CA VAL A 198 -2.68 -0.78 -2.27
C VAL A 198 -1.98 -0.91 -3.62
N SER A 199 -1.72 0.19 -4.32
CA SER A 199 -0.96 0.14 -5.57
C SER A 199 0.18 1.15 -5.59
N VAL A 200 1.26 0.80 -6.30
CA VAL A 200 2.50 1.57 -6.40
C VAL A 200 3.05 1.53 -7.83
N PRO A 201 4.00 2.42 -8.22
CA PRO A 201 4.68 2.34 -9.51
C PRO A 201 5.32 0.97 -9.78
N GLY A 202 5.39 0.59 -11.06
CA GLY A 202 5.87 -0.72 -11.47
C GLY A 202 7.34 -1.00 -11.11
N ASP A 203 8.18 0.02 -11.02
CA ASP A 203 9.57 -0.12 -10.56
C ASP A 203 9.65 -0.46 -9.07
N ALA A 204 8.79 0.11 -8.23
CA ALA A 204 8.65 -0.27 -6.83
C ALA A 204 8.18 -1.72 -6.72
N MET A 205 7.16 -2.12 -7.50
CA MET A 205 6.68 -3.50 -7.51
C MET A 205 7.69 -4.52 -8.04
N ARG A 206 8.71 -4.13 -8.80
CA ARG A 206 9.83 -5.01 -9.15
C ARG A 206 10.86 -5.15 -8.03
N ARG A 207 10.98 -4.15 -7.17
CA ARG A 207 11.94 -4.14 -6.04
C ARG A 207 11.43 -4.92 -4.85
N ILE A 208 10.15 -4.77 -4.51
CA ILE A 208 9.55 -5.35 -3.30
C ILE A 208 9.69 -6.89 -3.25
N PRO A 209 9.41 -7.70 -4.29
CA PRO A 209 9.59 -9.15 -4.26
C PRO A 209 11.05 -9.61 -4.10
N ARG A 210 12.00 -8.78 -4.54
CA ARG A 210 13.45 -9.02 -4.33
C ARG A 210 13.87 -8.77 -2.89
N TRP A 211 13.23 -7.78 -2.28
CA TRP A 211 13.51 -7.36 -0.92
C TRP A 211 12.80 -8.24 0.10
N ALA A 212 11.54 -8.56 -0.10
CA ALA A 212 10.72 -9.35 0.83
C ALA A 212 11.26 -10.78 0.93
N ASP A 213 11.88 -11.08 2.06
CA ASP A 213 12.49 -12.36 2.37
C ASP A 213 11.62 -13.12 3.37
N PRO A 214 11.05 -14.28 3.01
CA PRO A 214 10.21 -15.06 3.93
C PRO A 214 10.89 -15.40 5.25
N LEU A 215 12.22 -15.58 5.26
CA LEU A 215 12.99 -15.86 6.48
C LEU A 215 13.05 -14.66 7.44
N ARG A 216 12.67 -13.49 6.97
CA ARG A 216 12.61 -12.25 7.74
C ARG A 216 11.19 -11.85 8.12
N GLU A 217 10.22 -12.69 7.83
CA GLU A 217 8.80 -12.54 8.16
C GLU A 217 8.25 -11.15 7.77
N PRO A 218 8.23 -10.81 6.46
CA PRO A 218 7.75 -9.51 6.00
C PRO A 218 6.25 -9.34 6.26
N HIS A 219 5.88 -8.17 6.79
CA HIS A 219 4.50 -7.77 7.02
C HIS A 219 4.17 -6.49 6.27
N ILE A 220 2.90 -6.17 6.12
CA ILE A 220 2.43 -4.86 5.66
C ILE A 220 1.51 -4.23 6.71
N ALA A 221 1.86 -3.03 7.13
CA ALA A 221 1.05 -2.17 7.96
C ALA A 221 0.34 -1.13 7.09
N ILE A 222 -0.97 -1.04 7.17
CA ILE A 222 -1.79 -0.10 6.39
C ILE A 222 -2.53 0.82 7.37
N GLY A 223 -2.37 2.14 7.22
CA GLY A 223 -3.00 3.09 8.12
C GLY A 223 -2.91 4.54 7.66
N THR A 224 -3.13 5.47 8.59
CA THR A 224 -2.95 6.90 8.36
C THR A 224 -1.74 7.44 9.12
N VAL A 225 -1.18 8.57 8.65
CA VAL A 225 0.01 9.20 9.27
C VAL A 225 -0.26 9.67 10.69
N GLY A 226 -1.48 10.07 11.02
CA GLY A 226 -1.77 10.86 12.23
C GLY A 226 -2.58 10.18 13.31
N GLY A 227 -2.98 8.90 13.22
CA GLY A 227 -3.85 8.47 14.30
C GLY A 227 -4.33 7.04 14.31
N ALA A 228 -4.47 6.42 13.18
CA ALA A 228 -4.92 5.04 13.11
C ALA A 228 -3.73 4.09 12.91
N THR A 229 -2.66 4.36 13.62
CA THR A 229 -1.46 3.50 13.64
C THR A 229 -1.48 2.49 14.78
N ALA A 230 -2.53 2.48 15.60
CA ALA A 230 -2.87 1.31 16.41
C ALA A 230 -3.28 0.19 15.45
N ILE A 231 -2.29 -0.55 14.98
CA ILE A 231 -2.50 -1.54 13.93
C ILE A 231 -2.94 -2.82 14.59
N THR A 232 -4.22 -3.10 14.48
CA THR A 232 -4.80 -4.37 14.89
C THR A 232 -4.36 -5.46 13.93
N ARG A 233 -3.88 -6.59 14.45
CA ARG A 233 -3.71 -7.83 13.66
C ARG A 233 -5.07 -8.44 13.36
N TYR A 234 -5.24 -8.88 12.14
CA TYR A 234 -6.41 -9.61 11.71
C TYR A 234 -6.03 -10.99 11.14
#